data_ef5a11090f06e1e2718871135c4960fd
#
_entry.id   ef5a11090f06e1e2718871135c4960fd
#
_cell.length_a   1.000
_cell.length_b   1.000
_cell.length_c   1.000
_cell.angle_alpha   90.00
_cell.angle_beta   90.00
_cell.angle_gamma   90.00
#
_symmetry.space_group_name_H-M   'P 1'
#
loop_
_entity.id
_entity.type
_entity.pdbx_description
1 polymer ?
#
loop_
_entity_poly.entity_id
_entity_poly.type
_entity_poly.pdbx_seq_one_letter_code
_entity_poly.pdbx_strand_id
1 'polypeptide(L)'
;NVHLGSFYHLAFAKKVGETFEESEHHALDRVLMFQGMEGYDDIRPGLTKVAEWDREPQRGSERASGDGGEPRADSENEATFDDFEIETADYGMNFESEDLHVDDIAADSASITEAVVAGERDDQFADAIALNAALRIYAREDVTSIDAGLTAAREAIDDGSAAAVLDDLRAF
;
A
#
# COMPACT_ATOMS: atom_id res chain seq x y z
N ASN A 1 -9.73 4.28 -11.27
CA ASN A 1 -9.54 2.82 -11.08
C ASN A 1 -8.08 2.55 -10.77
N VAL A 2 -7.81 1.70 -9.78
CA VAL A 2 -6.46 1.40 -9.28
C VAL A 2 -6.20 -0.10 -9.35
N HIS A 3 -4.99 -0.48 -9.73
CA HIS A 3 -4.49 -1.84 -9.64
C HIS A 3 -3.40 -1.93 -8.57
N LEU A 4 -3.48 -2.95 -7.73
CA LEU A 4 -2.47 -3.31 -6.73
C LEU A 4 -1.98 -4.72 -7.00
N GLY A 5 -0.68 -4.93 -6.98
CA GLY A 5 -0.10 -6.24 -7.25
C GLY A 5 1.33 -6.35 -6.78
N SER A 6 1.96 -7.49 -7.02
CA SER A 6 3.37 -7.73 -6.68
C SER A 6 4.24 -7.83 -7.93
N PHE A 7 5.52 -7.58 -7.79
CA PHE A 7 6.48 -7.75 -8.85
C PHE A 7 7.76 -8.42 -8.34
N TYR A 8 8.47 -9.09 -9.25
CA TYR A 8 9.77 -9.66 -8.95
C TYR A 8 10.92 -8.78 -9.44
N HIS A 9 10.72 -8.10 -10.58
CA HIS A 9 11.69 -7.17 -11.16
C HIS A 9 11.00 -5.87 -11.58
N LEU A 10 11.63 -4.73 -11.33
CA LEU A 10 11.12 -3.39 -11.67
C LEU A 10 10.73 -3.26 -13.16
N ALA A 11 11.53 -3.86 -14.06
CA ALA A 11 11.20 -3.89 -15.48
C ALA A 11 9.86 -4.62 -15.79
N PHE A 12 9.46 -5.58 -14.96
CA PHE A 12 8.16 -6.23 -15.10
C PHE A 12 7.03 -5.30 -14.62
N ALA A 13 7.21 -4.61 -13.50
CA ALA A 13 6.24 -3.63 -13.02
C ALA A 13 5.99 -2.52 -14.06
N LYS A 14 7.06 -1.99 -14.68
CA LYS A 14 6.95 -1.04 -15.77
C LYS A 14 6.15 -1.59 -16.94
N LYS A 15 6.43 -2.84 -17.35
CA LYS A 15 5.71 -3.49 -18.45
C LYS A 15 4.22 -3.69 -18.16
N VAL A 16 3.87 -3.95 -16.91
CA VAL A 16 2.46 -4.03 -16.47
C VAL A 16 1.78 -2.66 -16.63
N GLY A 17 2.40 -1.58 -16.15
CA GLY A 17 1.89 -0.21 -16.33
C GLY A 17 1.66 0.13 -17.81
N GLU A 18 2.68 -0.07 -18.66
CA GLU A 18 2.59 0.13 -20.11
C GLU A 18 1.45 -0.71 -20.75
N THR A 19 1.25 -1.95 -20.29
CA THR A 19 0.18 -2.81 -20.80
C THR A 19 -1.21 -2.24 -20.46
N PHE A 20 -1.40 -1.69 -19.28
CA PHE A 20 -2.65 -1.04 -18.91
C PHE A 20 -2.84 0.30 -19.64
N GLU A 21 -1.77 1.03 -19.91
CA GLU A 21 -1.82 2.25 -20.70
C GLU A 21 -2.30 2.00 -22.14
N GLU A 22 -1.80 0.93 -22.77
CA GLU A 22 -2.17 0.52 -24.12
C GLU A 22 -3.55 -0.18 -24.20
N SER A 23 -4.16 -0.54 -23.05
CA SER A 23 -5.41 -1.28 -23.02
C SER A 23 -6.62 -0.41 -23.30
N GLU A 24 -7.37 -0.72 -24.34
CA GLU A 24 -8.67 -0.09 -24.63
C GLU A 24 -9.81 -0.57 -23.70
N HIS A 25 -9.59 -1.66 -22.94
CA HIS A 25 -10.62 -2.32 -22.13
C HIS A 25 -10.51 -2.04 -20.65
N HIS A 26 -9.35 -1.60 -20.17
CA HIS A 26 -9.05 -1.36 -18.77
C HIS A 26 -8.49 0.05 -18.59
N ALA A 27 -9.40 0.99 -18.30
CA ALA A 27 -9.00 2.34 -17.89
C ALA A 27 -8.55 2.29 -16.43
N LEU A 28 -7.24 2.18 -16.20
CA LEU A 28 -6.64 2.38 -14.89
C LEU A 28 -6.02 3.78 -14.83
N ASP A 29 -6.23 4.43 -13.73
CA ASP A 29 -5.67 5.74 -13.46
C ASP A 29 -4.31 5.59 -12.79
N ARG A 30 -4.16 4.52 -11.98
CA ARG A 30 -2.95 4.25 -11.21
C ARG A 30 -2.68 2.75 -11.04
N VAL A 31 -1.41 2.38 -11.07
CA VAL A 31 -0.92 1.01 -10.78
C VAL A 31 0.17 1.12 -9.72
N LEU A 32 -0.03 0.47 -8.57
CA LEU A 32 1.01 0.26 -7.58
C LEU A 32 1.36 -1.22 -7.51
N MET A 33 2.65 -1.51 -7.57
CA MET A 33 3.16 -2.88 -7.44
C MET A 33 4.25 -2.90 -6.39
N PHE A 34 4.29 -3.97 -5.60
CA PHE A 34 5.24 -4.13 -4.51
C PHE A 34 6.18 -5.30 -4.77
N GLN A 35 7.42 -5.14 -4.37
CA GLN A 35 8.34 -6.25 -4.24
C GLN A 35 8.22 -6.82 -2.83
N GLY A 36 7.13 -7.55 -2.59
CA GLY A 36 6.94 -8.29 -1.36
C GLY A 36 7.89 -9.48 -1.30
N MET A 37 8.26 -9.91 -0.09
CA MET A 37 8.99 -11.16 0.10
C MET A 37 8.11 -12.34 -0.34
N GLU A 38 8.70 -13.31 -1.04
CA GLU A 38 8.03 -14.54 -1.49
C GLU A 38 6.82 -14.33 -2.44
N GLY A 39 6.71 -13.15 -3.08
CA GLY A 39 5.65 -12.87 -4.06
C GLY A 39 4.33 -12.39 -3.44
N TYR A 40 4.34 -11.96 -2.20
CA TYR A 40 3.17 -11.33 -1.58
C TYR A 40 3.07 -9.85 -2.00
N ASP A 41 1.83 -9.39 -2.17
CA ASP A 41 1.47 -8.00 -2.48
C ASP A 41 1.12 -7.22 -1.20
N ASP A 42 2.04 -7.25 -0.23
CA ASP A 42 1.94 -6.56 1.05
C ASP A 42 3.28 -5.94 1.47
N ILE A 43 3.22 -4.97 2.40
CA ILE A 43 4.39 -4.44 3.08
C ILE A 43 4.76 -5.41 4.19
N ARG A 44 6.04 -5.81 4.20
CA ARG A 44 6.62 -6.70 5.19
C ARG A 44 7.62 -5.95 6.07
N PRO A 45 7.99 -6.49 7.24
CA PRO A 45 9.07 -5.93 8.05
C PRO A 45 10.34 -5.68 7.24
N GLY A 46 11.00 -4.54 7.49
CA GLY A 46 12.16 -4.08 6.75
C GLY A 46 11.78 -3.31 5.48
N LEU A 47 12.53 -3.51 4.42
CA LEU A 47 12.44 -2.74 3.17
C LEU A 47 11.48 -3.37 2.17
N THR A 48 10.51 -2.61 1.69
CA THR A 48 9.63 -2.97 0.57
C THR A 48 9.83 -1.97 -0.57
N LYS A 49 10.10 -2.46 -1.77
CA LYS A 49 10.15 -1.63 -2.98
C LYS A 49 8.77 -1.51 -3.57
N VAL A 50 8.41 -0.30 -3.97
CA VAL A 50 7.14 0.03 -4.62
C VAL A 50 7.42 0.61 -5.99
N ALA A 51 6.74 0.11 -7.01
CA ALA A 51 6.71 0.68 -8.34
C ALA A 51 5.35 1.30 -8.58
N GLU A 52 5.33 2.54 -9.02
CA GLU A 52 4.13 3.31 -9.28
C GLU A 52 4.08 3.74 -10.72
N TRP A 53 2.96 3.46 -11.38
CA TRP A 53 2.58 4.04 -12.65
C TRP A 53 1.32 4.87 -12.42
N ASP A 54 1.36 6.14 -12.86
CA ASP A 54 0.29 7.10 -12.67
C ASP A 54 0.00 7.79 -14.01
N ARG A 55 -1.25 7.73 -14.44
CA ARG A 55 -1.69 8.35 -15.69
C ARG A 55 -1.84 9.86 -15.55
N GLU A 56 -2.26 10.34 -14.40
CA GLU A 56 -2.46 11.74 -14.10
C GLU A 56 -1.74 12.11 -12.79
N PRO A 57 -0.39 12.26 -12.81
CA PRO A 57 0.36 12.54 -11.59
C PRO A 57 -0.15 13.84 -10.95
N GLN A 58 -0.61 13.73 -9.72
CA GLN A 58 -1.11 14.88 -8.96
C GLN A 58 0.01 15.91 -8.80
N ARG A 59 -0.23 17.14 -9.30
CA ARG A 59 0.69 18.26 -9.11
C ARG A 59 0.76 18.60 -7.63
N GLY A 60 1.82 18.17 -6.96
CA GLY A 60 2.12 18.59 -5.59
C GLY A 60 2.20 17.51 -4.53
N SER A 61 2.21 16.21 -4.88
CA SER A 61 2.58 15.20 -3.89
C SER A 61 4.05 15.40 -3.51
N GLU A 62 4.30 15.83 -2.27
CA GLU A 62 5.64 15.77 -1.69
C GLU A 62 5.98 14.29 -1.49
N ARG A 63 6.58 13.71 -2.53
CA ARG A 63 7.08 12.34 -2.50
C ARG A 63 8.23 12.28 -1.53
N ALA A 64 8.25 11.27 -0.68
CA ALA A 64 9.43 10.93 0.09
C ALA A 64 10.60 10.79 -0.90
N SER A 65 11.57 11.67 -0.79
CA SER A 65 12.65 11.87 -1.73
C SER A 65 13.62 10.69 -1.75
N GLY A 66 13.39 9.75 -2.63
CA GLY A 66 14.43 8.89 -3.17
C GLY A 66 15.15 9.62 -4.30
N ASP A 67 16.46 9.69 -4.20
CA ASP A 67 17.47 10.35 -5.04
C ASP A 67 17.09 10.67 -6.50
N GLY A 68 16.99 11.96 -6.80
CA GLY A 68 17.58 12.68 -7.93
C GLY A 68 17.33 12.23 -9.37
N GLY A 69 16.08 12.13 -9.84
CA GLY A 69 15.77 12.25 -11.26
C GLY A 69 15.14 13.62 -11.55
N GLU A 70 15.81 14.47 -12.38
CA GLU A 70 15.24 15.74 -12.81
C GLU A 70 13.94 15.50 -13.60
N PRO A 71 12.86 16.26 -13.33
CA PRO A 71 11.63 16.15 -14.10
C PRO A 71 11.90 16.60 -15.55
N ARG A 72 11.71 15.71 -16.51
CA ARG A 72 11.67 16.08 -17.92
C ARG A 72 10.38 16.85 -18.17
N ALA A 73 10.54 18.16 -18.35
CA ALA A 73 9.50 19.03 -18.86
C ALA A 73 9.37 18.77 -20.36
N ASP A 74 8.40 17.96 -20.77
CA ASP A 74 7.78 17.97 -22.10
C ASP A 74 6.82 16.78 -22.23
N SER A 75 5.62 16.89 -21.59
CA SER A 75 4.38 16.30 -22.12
C SER A 75 3.25 16.44 -21.10
N GLU A 76 2.27 17.23 -21.42
CA GLU A 76 1.12 17.51 -20.52
C GLU A 76 0.12 16.35 -20.41
N ASN A 77 0.49 15.11 -20.85
CA ASN A 77 -0.42 13.94 -20.85
C ASN A 77 0.29 12.58 -20.94
N GLU A 78 1.56 12.47 -20.57
CA GLU A 78 2.21 11.14 -20.47
C GLU A 78 2.15 10.61 -19.05
N ALA A 79 1.73 9.34 -18.92
CA ALA A 79 1.79 8.61 -17.66
C ALA A 79 3.23 8.58 -17.13
N THR A 80 3.37 8.73 -15.83
CA THR A 80 4.67 8.65 -15.17
C THR A 80 4.89 7.25 -14.59
N PHE A 81 6.12 6.77 -14.67
CA PHE A 81 6.56 5.58 -13.97
C PHE A 81 7.66 5.97 -12.99
N ASP A 82 7.45 5.63 -11.72
CA ASP A 82 8.35 5.94 -10.62
C ASP A 82 8.54 4.73 -9.72
N ASP A 83 9.59 4.72 -8.91
CA ASP A 83 9.78 3.73 -7.87
C ASP A 83 10.27 4.38 -6.58
N PHE A 84 9.85 3.81 -5.45
CA PHE A 84 10.25 4.26 -4.13
C PHE A 84 10.34 3.08 -3.15
N GLU A 85 10.90 3.34 -1.99
CA GLU A 85 11.10 2.34 -0.94
C GLU A 85 10.28 2.72 0.29
N ILE A 86 9.70 1.71 0.95
CA ILE A 86 9.04 1.83 2.25
C ILE A 86 9.85 1.00 3.22
N GLU A 87 10.43 1.64 4.23
CA GLU A 87 11.08 0.97 5.34
C GLU A 87 10.20 1.09 6.58
N THR A 88 9.83 -0.03 7.21
CA THR A 88 8.93 -0.03 8.35
C THR A 88 9.47 0.77 9.53
N ALA A 89 10.80 0.84 9.68
CA ALA A 89 11.46 1.63 10.70
C ALA A 89 11.20 3.14 10.58
N ASP A 90 10.99 3.67 9.37
CA ASP A 90 10.68 5.09 9.13
C ASP A 90 9.31 5.48 9.70
N TYR A 91 8.43 4.51 9.88
CA TYR A 91 7.11 4.66 10.51
C TYR A 91 7.09 4.30 11.99
N GLY A 92 8.29 4.12 12.60
CA GLY A 92 8.44 3.72 14.02
C GLY A 92 8.16 2.25 14.30
N MET A 93 8.08 1.43 13.27
CA MET A 93 7.74 0.01 13.34
C MET A 93 9.00 -0.84 13.30
N ASN A 94 9.52 -1.23 14.47
CA ASN A 94 10.76 -1.97 14.63
C ASN A 94 10.46 -3.42 15.05
N PHE A 95 9.83 -4.19 14.17
CA PHE A 95 9.55 -5.61 14.39
C PHE A 95 10.07 -6.44 13.21
N GLU A 96 10.36 -7.70 13.47
CA GLU A 96 10.89 -8.65 12.50
C GLU A 96 9.78 -9.59 11.98
N SER A 97 10.05 -10.36 10.93
CA SER A 97 9.06 -11.29 10.37
C SER A 97 8.61 -12.36 11.37
N GLU A 98 9.51 -12.77 12.27
CA GLU A 98 9.20 -13.72 13.33
C GLU A 98 8.18 -13.20 14.34
N ASP A 99 8.11 -11.88 14.55
CA ASP A 99 7.13 -11.24 15.45
C ASP A 99 5.70 -11.31 14.90
N LEU A 100 5.56 -11.54 13.60
CA LEU A 100 4.27 -11.73 12.93
C LEU A 100 3.92 -13.21 12.72
N HIS A 101 4.69 -14.14 13.32
CA HIS A 101 4.42 -15.55 13.21
C HIS A 101 3.13 -15.94 13.98
N VAL A 102 2.35 -16.83 13.38
CA VAL A 102 1.14 -17.43 13.97
C VAL A 102 1.16 -18.94 13.77
N ASP A 103 0.60 -19.69 14.72
CA ASP A 103 0.62 -21.16 14.68
C ASP A 103 -0.50 -21.70 13.77
N ASP A 104 -1.72 -21.20 13.92
CA ASP A 104 -2.87 -21.53 13.06
C ASP A 104 -3.20 -20.33 12.20
N ILE A 105 -2.72 -20.35 10.94
CA ILE A 105 -2.84 -19.23 10.01
C ILE A 105 -4.29 -18.77 9.85
N ALA A 106 -5.25 -19.68 9.75
CA ALA A 106 -6.65 -19.32 9.53
C ALA A 106 -7.31 -18.76 10.79
N ALA A 107 -7.19 -19.47 11.92
CA ALA A 107 -7.85 -19.10 13.17
C ALA A 107 -7.19 -17.88 13.82
N ASP A 108 -5.85 -17.86 13.88
CA ASP A 108 -5.11 -16.79 14.51
C ASP A 108 -5.21 -15.49 13.68
N SER A 109 -5.09 -15.55 12.33
CA SER A 109 -5.23 -14.38 11.49
C SER A 109 -6.63 -13.77 11.56
N ALA A 110 -7.68 -14.59 11.63
CA ALA A 110 -9.05 -14.10 11.81
C ALA A 110 -9.20 -13.38 13.15
N SER A 111 -8.75 -14.01 14.23
CA SER A 111 -8.82 -13.45 15.60
C SER A 111 -8.00 -12.16 15.73
N ILE A 112 -6.78 -12.12 15.14
CA ILE A 112 -5.93 -10.94 15.14
C ILE A 112 -6.59 -9.81 14.38
N THR A 113 -7.10 -10.09 13.17
CA THR A 113 -7.77 -9.06 12.33
C THR A 113 -8.98 -8.47 13.06
N GLU A 114 -9.82 -9.32 13.65
CA GLU A 114 -10.99 -8.87 14.42
C GLU A 114 -10.58 -7.97 15.59
N ALA A 115 -9.58 -8.35 16.36
CA ALA A 115 -9.10 -7.59 17.50
C ALA A 115 -8.44 -6.26 17.08
N VAL A 116 -7.71 -6.24 15.96
CA VAL A 116 -7.10 -5.00 15.42
C VAL A 116 -8.18 -4.03 14.95
N VAL A 117 -9.11 -4.46 14.10
CA VAL A 117 -10.13 -3.54 13.57
C VAL A 117 -11.14 -3.08 14.64
N ALA A 118 -11.26 -3.82 15.74
CA ALA A 118 -12.03 -3.42 16.93
C ALA A 118 -11.29 -2.45 17.86
N GLY A 119 -10.02 -2.12 17.57
CA GLY A 119 -9.18 -1.29 18.45
C GLY A 119 -8.78 -1.96 19.77
N GLU A 120 -8.87 -3.28 19.85
CA GLU A 120 -8.53 -4.07 21.04
C GLU A 120 -7.05 -4.47 21.09
N ARG A 121 -6.30 -4.18 20.03
CA ARG A 121 -4.88 -4.51 19.87
C ARG A 121 -4.08 -3.29 19.42
N ASP A 122 -2.93 -3.09 20.07
CA ASP A 122 -1.96 -2.02 19.77
C ASP A 122 -0.55 -2.63 19.84
N ASP A 123 -0.23 -3.46 18.87
CA ASP A 123 1.03 -4.20 18.76
C ASP A 123 1.52 -4.28 17.31
N GLN A 124 2.58 -5.08 17.05
CA GLN A 124 3.16 -5.24 15.72
C GLN A 124 2.15 -5.71 14.66
N PHE A 125 1.09 -6.42 15.02
CA PHE A 125 0.05 -6.82 14.06
C PHE A 125 -0.85 -5.64 13.69
N ALA A 126 -1.19 -4.78 14.66
CA ALA A 126 -1.94 -3.55 14.42
C ALA A 126 -1.14 -2.60 13.51
N ASP A 127 0.16 -2.44 13.78
CA ASP A 127 1.06 -1.63 12.98
C ASP A 127 1.16 -2.17 11.54
N ALA A 128 1.40 -3.47 11.36
CA ALA A 128 1.49 -4.09 10.05
C ALA A 128 0.19 -3.94 9.23
N ILE A 129 -0.97 -4.14 9.85
CA ILE A 129 -2.28 -3.98 9.21
C ILE A 129 -2.50 -2.51 8.84
N ALA A 130 -2.22 -1.56 9.74
CA ALA A 130 -2.40 -0.14 9.49
C ALA A 130 -1.50 0.37 8.36
N LEU A 131 -0.22 -0.04 8.29
CA LEU A 131 0.69 0.36 7.22
C LEU A 131 0.28 -0.21 5.86
N ASN A 132 -0.19 -1.46 5.83
CA ASN A 132 -0.74 -2.05 4.62
C ASN A 132 -2.05 -1.39 4.16
N ALA A 133 -2.90 -0.97 5.10
CA ALA A 133 -4.09 -0.18 4.79
C ALA A 133 -3.71 1.22 4.26
N ALA A 134 -2.71 1.88 4.86
CA ALA A 134 -2.20 3.17 4.44
C ALA A 134 -1.82 3.21 2.96
N LEU A 135 -1.11 2.16 2.50
CA LEU A 135 -0.72 2.06 1.09
C LEU A 135 -1.93 1.92 0.16
N ARG A 136 -2.97 1.23 0.58
CA ARG A 136 -4.22 1.08 -0.20
C ARG A 136 -5.04 2.37 -0.25
N ILE A 137 -5.06 3.13 0.86
CA ILE A 137 -5.66 4.46 0.94
C ILE A 137 -4.90 5.43 0.02
N TYR A 138 -3.56 5.42 0.08
CA TYR A 138 -2.71 6.20 -0.81
C TYR A 138 -2.92 5.83 -2.28
N ALA A 139 -3.00 4.55 -2.61
CA ALA A 139 -3.21 4.09 -3.97
C ALA A 139 -4.53 4.61 -4.58
N ARG A 140 -5.57 4.78 -3.77
CA ARG A 140 -6.87 5.32 -4.19
C ARG A 140 -6.92 6.85 -4.31
N GLU A 141 -5.82 7.53 -4.01
CA GLU A 141 -5.73 8.99 -4.00
C GLU A 141 -6.63 9.68 -2.96
N ASP A 142 -7.09 8.93 -1.95
CA ASP A 142 -7.84 9.51 -0.83
C ASP A 142 -6.93 10.40 0.05
N VAL A 143 -5.60 10.20 -0.08
CA VAL A 143 -4.54 10.98 0.59
C VAL A 143 -3.33 11.17 -0.33
N THR A 144 -2.45 12.11 0.01
CA THR A 144 -1.29 12.50 -0.80
C THR A 144 0.04 11.86 -0.37
N SER A 145 0.07 11.12 0.74
CA SER A 145 1.26 10.43 1.24
C SER A 145 0.91 9.17 2.02
N ILE A 146 1.89 8.29 2.18
CA ILE A 146 1.75 7.08 3.02
C ILE A 146 1.52 7.47 4.49
N ASP A 147 2.19 8.52 5.01
CA ASP A 147 1.97 9.00 6.39
C ASP A 147 0.53 9.44 6.62
N ALA A 148 -0.04 10.18 5.67
CA ALA A 148 -1.45 10.57 5.75
C ALA A 148 -2.38 9.35 5.66
N GLY A 149 -2.03 8.36 4.83
CA GLY A 149 -2.72 7.09 4.76
C GLY A 149 -2.65 6.30 6.06
N LEU A 150 -1.48 6.28 6.73
CA LEU A 150 -1.30 5.62 8.03
C LEU A 150 -2.12 6.32 9.13
N THR A 151 -2.15 7.64 9.12
CA THR A 151 -3.03 8.41 10.01
C THR A 151 -4.49 8.03 9.80
N ALA A 152 -4.96 8.04 8.56
CA ALA A 152 -6.35 7.69 8.23
C ALA A 152 -6.69 6.23 8.60
N ALA A 153 -5.75 5.30 8.39
CA ALA A 153 -5.95 3.89 8.76
C ALA A 153 -6.10 3.72 10.29
N ARG A 154 -5.26 4.40 11.07
CA ARG A 154 -5.34 4.38 12.55
C ARG A 154 -6.61 5.05 13.04
N GLU A 155 -7.00 6.19 12.48
CA GLU A 155 -8.27 6.86 12.81
C GLU A 155 -9.47 5.94 12.57
N ALA A 156 -9.49 5.18 11.45
CA ALA A 156 -10.57 4.25 11.15
C ALA A 156 -10.65 3.07 12.13
N ILE A 157 -9.54 2.66 12.71
CA ILE A 157 -9.50 1.68 13.80
C ILE A 157 -10.05 2.31 15.09
N ASP A 158 -9.55 3.48 15.46
CA ASP A 158 -9.85 4.15 16.72
C ASP A 158 -11.33 4.61 16.82
N ASP A 159 -11.91 5.06 15.72
CA ASP A 159 -13.33 5.51 15.67
C ASP A 159 -14.33 4.36 15.43
N GLY A 160 -13.84 3.13 15.21
CA GLY A 160 -14.63 1.92 15.00
C GLY A 160 -15.21 1.76 13.59
N SER A 161 -14.89 2.64 12.64
CA SER A 161 -15.39 2.53 11.26
C SER A 161 -14.84 1.29 10.55
N ALA A 162 -13.62 0.86 10.86
CA ALA A 162 -13.04 -0.37 10.33
C ALA A 162 -13.82 -1.61 10.82
N ALA A 163 -14.19 -1.66 12.10
CA ALA A 163 -15.03 -2.74 12.66
C ALA A 163 -16.41 -2.77 12.01
N ALA A 164 -17.04 -1.61 11.82
CA ALA A 164 -18.36 -1.52 11.20
C ALA A 164 -18.36 -2.10 9.77
N VAL A 165 -17.32 -1.83 8.97
CA VAL A 165 -17.16 -2.41 7.62
C VAL A 165 -17.05 -3.94 7.70
N LEU A 166 -16.31 -4.48 8.66
CA LEU A 166 -16.19 -5.94 8.84
C LEU A 166 -17.54 -6.57 9.19
N ASP A 167 -18.33 -5.93 10.06
CA ASP A 167 -19.67 -6.39 10.42
C ASP A 167 -20.64 -6.36 9.23
N ASP A 168 -20.59 -5.31 8.41
CA ASP A 168 -21.38 -5.20 7.19
C ASP A 168 -21.03 -6.30 6.18
N LEU A 169 -19.73 -6.61 6.01
CA LEU A 169 -19.28 -7.69 5.15
C LEU A 169 -19.74 -9.07 5.62
N ARG A 170 -19.87 -9.28 6.93
CA ARG A 170 -20.37 -10.54 7.52
C ARG A 170 -21.89 -10.67 7.40
N ALA A 171 -22.60 -9.55 7.33
CA ALA A 171 -24.05 -9.52 7.19
C ALA A 171 -24.53 -9.72 5.75
N PHE A 172 -23.60 -9.61 4.77
CA PHE A 172 -23.88 -9.75 3.34
C PHE A 172 -23.94 -11.20 2.91
#